data_6893881dec34c80511cf753602d550f7
#
_entry.id   6893881dec34c80511cf753602d550f7
#
_cell.length_a   1.000
_cell.length_b   1.000
_cell.length_c   1.000
_cell.angle_alpha   90.00
_cell.angle_beta   90.00
_cell.angle_gamma   90.00
#
_symmetry.space_group_name_H-M   'P 1'
#
loop_
_entity.id
_entity.type
_entity.pdbx_description
1 polymer ?
#
loop_
_entity_poly.entity_id
_entity_poly.type
_entity_poly.pdbx_seq_one_letter_code
_entity_poly.pdbx_strand_id
1 'polypeptide(L)'
;MQMKNPPHPGLLVRNELEGLGIPVAEGAKALGVTRQALYNVINGKTGITPEMAIRLAKGIGGTAEAWSRMQLTYDLARLPAEEIKVAKLEPRRSASI
;
A
#
# COMPACT_ATOMS: atom_id res chain seq x y z
N MET A 1 7.71 -0.61 -17.26
CA MET A 1 6.67 0.30 -17.66
C MET A 1 5.79 0.64 -16.47
N GLN A 2 5.48 1.91 -16.32
CA GLN A 2 4.67 2.33 -15.19
C GLN A 2 3.21 2.30 -15.53
N MET A 3 2.40 1.85 -14.59
CA MET A 3 0.96 1.94 -14.75
C MET A 3 0.53 3.36 -14.44
N LYS A 4 -0.33 3.90 -15.32
CA LYS A 4 -0.83 5.24 -15.08
C LYS A 4 -1.83 5.28 -13.94
N ASN A 5 -2.69 4.27 -13.86
CA ASN A 5 -3.75 4.24 -12.85
C ASN A 5 -3.76 2.88 -12.18
N PRO A 6 -2.77 2.60 -11.36
CA PRO A 6 -2.75 1.31 -10.67
C PRO A 6 -3.95 1.21 -9.73
N PRO A 7 -4.54 0.03 -9.60
CA PRO A 7 -5.65 -0.15 -8.66
C PRO A 7 -5.14 -0.03 -7.23
N HIS A 8 -6.05 0.34 -6.32
CA HIS A 8 -5.71 0.34 -4.91
C HIS A 8 -5.46 -1.12 -4.49
N PRO A 9 -4.36 -1.37 -3.74
CA PRO A 9 -4.04 -2.76 -3.38
C PRO A 9 -5.09 -3.44 -2.50
N GLY A 10 -5.97 -2.67 -1.85
CA GLY A 10 -7.10 -3.25 -1.13
C GLY A 10 -8.01 -4.06 -2.02
N LEU A 11 -8.10 -3.72 -3.31
CA LEU A 11 -8.88 -4.51 -4.25
C LEU A 11 -8.30 -5.91 -4.40
N LEU A 12 -6.98 -6.03 -4.41
CA LEU A 12 -6.36 -7.34 -4.48
C LEU A 12 -6.64 -8.15 -3.21
N VAL A 13 -6.62 -7.49 -2.05
CA VAL A 13 -6.97 -8.15 -0.79
C VAL A 13 -8.39 -8.73 -0.89
N ARG A 14 -9.32 -7.92 -1.38
CA ARG A 14 -10.70 -8.37 -1.54
C ARG A 14 -10.79 -9.56 -2.49
N ASN A 15 -10.12 -9.46 -3.62
CA ASN A 15 -10.17 -10.53 -4.62
C ASN A 15 -9.57 -11.82 -4.08
N GLU A 16 -8.50 -11.73 -3.27
CA GLU A 16 -7.92 -12.91 -2.67
C GLU A 16 -8.88 -13.57 -1.69
N LEU A 17 -9.53 -12.78 -0.85
CA LEU A 17 -10.50 -13.34 0.09
C LEU A 17 -11.68 -13.98 -0.64
N GLU A 18 -12.16 -13.33 -1.70
CA GLU A 18 -13.26 -13.89 -2.49
C GLU A 18 -12.84 -15.18 -3.16
N GLY A 19 -11.63 -15.21 -3.70
CA GLY A 19 -11.12 -16.43 -4.33
C GLY A 19 -10.95 -17.58 -3.38
N LEU A 20 -10.67 -17.29 -2.11
CA LEU A 20 -10.56 -18.31 -1.08
C LEU A 20 -11.90 -18.67 -0.46
N GLY A 21 -12.95 -17.92 -0.77
CA GLY A 21 -14.26 -18.12 -0.17
C GLY A 21 -14.31 -17.72 1.29
N ILE A 22 -13.47 -16.76 1.69
CA ILE A 22 -13.36 -16.35 3.10
C ILE A 22 -14.05 -15.01 3.30
N PRO A 23 -15.08 -14.94 4.16
CA PRO A 23 -15.71 -13.67 4.47
C PRO A 23 -14.74 -12.70 5.17
N VAL A 24 -15.01 -11.41 5.02
CA VAL A 24 -14.10 -10.39 5.59
C VAL A 24 -13.94 -10.56 7.09
N ALA A 25 -15.03 -10.87 7.80
CA ALA A 25 -14.93 -11.05 9.26
C ALA A 25 -13.96 -12.17 9.63
N GLU A 26 -14.01 -13.27 8.89
CA GLU A 26 -13.12 -14.40 9.13
C GLU A 26 -11.69 -14.04 8.73
N GLY A 27 -11.52 -13.34 7.62
CA GLY A 27 -10.21 -12.87 7.18
C GLY A 27 -9.57 -11.94 8.19
N ALA A 28 -10.36 -11.00 8.74
CA ALA A 28 -9.84 -10.08 9.74
C ALA A 28 -9.36 -10.81 10.98
N LYS A 29 -10.14 -11.80 11.42
CA LYS A 29 -9.74 -12.60 12.59
C LYS A 29 -8.43 -13.32 12.32
N ALA A 30 -8.29 -13.92 11.15
CA ALA A 30 -7.07 -14.64 10.80
C ALA A 30 -5.87 -13.70 10.72
N LEU A 31 -6.07 -12.49 10.18
CA LEU A 31 -4.99 -11.52 10.06
C LEU A 31 -4.69 -10.80 11.37
N GLY A 32 -5.52 -11.00 12.39
CA GLY A 32 -5.29 -10.34 13.67
C GLY A 32 -5.64 -8.87 13.69
N VAL A 33 -6.57 -8.45 12.84
CA VAL A 33 -7.03 -7.05 12.79
C VAL A 33 -8.52 -7.00 13.00
N THR A 34 -9.06 -5.79 13.26
CA THR A 34 -10.49 -5.65 13.37
C THR A 34 -11.13 -5.74 11.99
N ARG A 35 -12.41 -6.13 11.97
CA ARG A 35 -13.18 -6.16 10.73
C ARG A 35 -13.20 -4.80 10.07
N GLN A 36 -13.38 -3.73 10.88
CA GLN A 36 -13.43 -2.38 10.35
C GLN A 36 -12.09 -1.99 9.70
N ALA A 37 -10.97 -2.37 10.34
CA ALA A 37 -9.66 -2.06 9.78
C ALA A 37 -9.48 -2.74 8.42
N LEU A 38 -9.91 -3.98 8.29
CA LEU A 38 -9.80 -4.70 7.03
C LEU A 38 -10.73 -4.10 5.97
N TYR A 39 -11.96 -3.73 6.34
CA TYR A 39 -12.86 -3.06 5.41
C TYR A 39 -12.28 -1.73 4.93
N ASN A 40 -11.62 -0.99 5.81
CA ASN A 40 -11.02 0.28 5.40
C ASN A 40 -9.94 0.07 4.33
N VAL A 41 -9.14 -0.97 4.47
CA VAL A 41 -8.15 -1.30 3.46
C VAL A 41 -8.82 -1.72 2.15
N ILE A 42 -9.78 -2.63 2.24
CA ILE A 42 -10.48 -3.17 1.06
C ILE A 42 -11.18 -2.06 0.29
N ASN A 43 -11.78 -1.11 1.00
CA ASN A 43 -12.53 -0.04 0.38
C ASN A 43 -11.68 1.16 0.00
N GLY A 44 -10.37 1.08 0.19
CA GLY A 44 -9.47 2.14 -0.21
C GLY A 44 -9.49 3.35 0.70
N LYS A 45 -10.10 3.23 1.89
CA LYS A 45 -10.13 4.35 2.84
C LYS A 45 -8.80 4.53 3.53
N THR A 46 -8.07 3.46 3.74
CA THR A 46 -6.72 3.52 4.30
C THR A 46 -5.79 2.71 3.42
N GLY A 47 -4.52 3.05 3.47
CA GLY A 47 -3.50 2.31 2.72
C GLY A 47 -3.01 1.10 3.50
N ILE A 48 -2.18 0.32 2.86
CA ILE A 48 -1.52 -0.82 3.48
C ILE A 48 -0.26 -0.29 4.16
N THR A 49 -0.28 -0.31 5.49
CA THR A 49 0.88 0.06 6.29
C THR A 49 1.90 -1.08 6.26
N PRO A 50 3.16 -0.82 6.66
CA PRO A 50 4.13 -1.91 6.76
C PRO A 50 3.66 -3.07 7.64
N GLU A 51 3.01 -2.76 8.76
CA GLU A 51 2.49 -3.83 9.62
C GLU A 51 1.41 -4.63 8.91
N MET A 52 0.48 -3.95 8.24
CA MET A 52 -0.56 -4.66 7.49
C MET A 52 0.06 -5.50 6.37
N ALA A 53 1.11 -5.00 5.73
CA ALA A 53 1.81 -5.73 4.68
C ALA A 53 2.38 -7.05 5.22
N ILE A 54 2.93 -7.02 6.44
CA ILE A 54 3.44 -8.23 7.07
C ILE A 54 2.31 -9.20 7.35
N ARG A 55 1.19 -8.71 7.85
CA ARG A 55 0.04 -9.56 8.14
C ARG A 55 -0.51 -10.21 6.87
N LEU A 56 -0.61 -9.42 5.79
CA LEU A 56 -1.10 -9.93 4.51
C LEU A 56 -0.15 -10.98 3.94
N ALA A 57 1.15 -10.75 4.03
CA ALA A 57 2.12 -11.72 3.55
C ALA A 57 2.01 -13.03 4.30
N LYS A 58 1.82 -12.97 5.61
CA LYS A 58 1.70 -14.17 6.41
C LYS A 58 0.36 -14.87 6.24
N GLY A 59 -0.71 -14.11 6.10
CA GLY A 59 -2.05 -14.67 6.06
C GLY A 59 -2.53 -15.05 4.68
N ILE A 60 -2.19 -14.27 3.67
CA ILE A 60 -2.63 -14.52 2.30
C ILE A 60 -1.50 -15.06 1.44
N GLY A 61 -0.34 -14.41 1.52
CA GLY A 61 0.80 -14.82 0.72
C GLY A 61 1.54 -13.64 0.14
N GLY A 62 2.56 -13.95 -0.65
CA GLY A 62 3.44 -12.90 -1.16
C GLY A 62 4.43 -12.47 -0.12
N THR A 63 4.97 -11.28 -0.29
CA THR A 63 5.93 -10.71 0.65
C THR A 63 5.43 -9.37 1.13
N ALA A 64 5.91 -8.97 2.30
CA ALA A 64 5.57 -7.64 2.82
C ALA A 64 6.06 -6.55 1.87
N GLU A 65 7.22 -6.77 1.27
CA GLU A 65 7.77 -5.81 0.31
C GLU A 65 6.86 -5.64 -0.90
N ALA A 66 6.32 -6.74 -1.42
CA ALA A 66 5.43 -6.68 -2.58
C ALA A 66 4.15 -5.92 -2.24
N TRP A 67 3.54 -6.20 -1.09
CA TRP A 67 2.34 -5.50 -0.67
C TRP A 67 2.62 -4.02 -0.47
N SER A 68 3.75 -3.69 0.16
CA SER A 68 4.14 -2.30 0.39
C SER A 68 4.43 -1.57 -0.92
N ARG A 69 5.05 -2.26 -1.88
CA ARG A 69 5.37 -1.67 -3.18
C ARG A 69 4.11 -1.34 -3.95
N MET A 70 3.10 -2.19 -3.88
CA MET A 70 1.83 -1.91 -4.53
C MET A 70 1.18 -0.65 -3.97
N GLN A 71 1.25 -0.48 -2.64
CA GLN A 71 0.71 0.72 -2.02
C GLN A 71 1.49 1.96 -2.45
N LEU A 72 2.81 1.85 -2.46
CA LEU A 72 3.66 2.97 -2.86
C LEU A 72 3.38 3.38 -4.31
N THR A 73 3.28 2.41 -5.20
CA THR A 73 2.98 2.67 -6.60
C THR A 73 1.64 3.40 -6.74
N TYR A 74 0.63 2.94 -6.00
CA TYR A 74 -0.67 3.57 -6.03
C TYR A 74 -0.60 5.01 -5.51
N ASP A 75 0.08 5.21 -4.39
CA ASP A 75 0.18 6.54 -3.77
C ASP A 75 0.89 7.52 -4.69
N LEU A 76 2.02 7.11 -5.26
CA LEU A 76 2.78 7.99 -6.15
C LEU A 76 2.00 8.34 -7.41
N ALA A 77 1.23 7.40 -7.94
CA ALA A 77 0.46 7.65 -9.15
C ALA A 77 -0.66 8.67 -8.93
N ARG A 78 -1.09 8.87 -7.69
CA ARG A 78 -2.17 9.80 -7.38
C ARG A 78 -1.69 11.19 -7.00
N LEU A 79 -0.39 11.37 -6.85
CA LEU A 79 0.14 12.68 -6.48
C LEU A 79 0.47 13.49 -7.74
N PRO A 80 0.17 14.80 -7.73
CA PRO A 80 0.49 15.64 -8.87
C PRO A 80 1.95 16.08 -8.79
N ALA A 81 2.84 15.20 -9.20
CA ALA A 81 4.28 15.41 -9.03
C ALA A 81 4.75 16.72 -9.65
N GLU A 82 4.16 17.10 -10.80
CA GLU A 82 4.57 18.33 -11.48
C GLU A 82 4.23 19.58 -10.69
N GLU A 83 3.25 19.47 -9.80
CA GLU A 83 2.83 20.63 -9.01
C GLU A 83 3.62 20.75 -7.72
N ILE A 84 4.41 19.77 -7.39
CA ILE A 84 5.23 19.81 -6.18
C ILE A 84 6.53 20.53 -6.54
N LYS A 85 6.66 21.75 -6.04
CA LYS A 85 7.78 22.62 -6.42
C LYS A 85 8.88 22.52 -5.40
N VAL A 86 10.04 22.09 -5.84
CA VAL A 86 11.21 21.95 -4.97
C VAL A 86 12.41 22.49 -5.74
N ALA A 87 13.22 23.28 -5.08
CA ALA A 87 14.49 23.70 -5.66
C ALA A 87 15.52 22.61 -5.43
N LYS A 88 16.27 22.29 -6.46
CA LYS A 88 17.33 21.30 -6.32
C LYS A 88 18.44 21.83 -5.43
N LEU A 89 18.88 21.02 -4.49
CA LEU A 89 19.98 21.40 -3.64
C LEU A 89 21.28 21.26 -4.43
N GLU A 90 22.09 22.31 -4.39
CA GLU A 90 23.37 22.33 -5.08
C GLU A 90 24.50 22.26 -4.06
N PRO A 91 25.60 21.58 -4.38
CA PRO A 91 26.72 21.54 -3.43
C PRO A 91 27.29 22.93 -3.25
N ARG A 92 27.56 23.26 -1.98
CA ARG A 92 28.21 24.51 -1.72
C ARG A 92 29.68 24.38 -2.01
N ARG A 93 30.27 25.51 -2.56
CA ARG A 93 31.61 25.44 -2.74
C ARG A 93 32.26 25.49 -1.47
N SER A 94 33.14 24.79 -1.24
CA SER A 94 33.83 24.74 -0.20
C SER A 94 33.80 25.56 0.76
N ALA A 95 33.45 25.55 1.34
CA ALA A 95 33.43 26.15 2.13
C ALA A 95 34.32 26.24 2.88
N SER A 96 34.84 26.06 2.85
CA SER A 96 35.60 26.36 3.44
C SER A 96 35.28 26.45 4.63
N ILE A 97 34.93 26.20 5.03
CA ILE A 97 34.63 26.42 6.12
C ILE A 97 34.87 26.31 6.72
#